data_db6465312ac2f42b5f866a49a1cc3925
#
_entry.id   db6465312ac2f42b5f866a49a1cc3925
#
_cell.length_a   1.000
_cell.length_b   1.000
_cell.length_c   1.000
_cell.angle_alpha   90.00
_cell.angle_beta   90.00
_cell.angle_gamma   90.00
#
_symmetry.space_group_name_H-M   'P 1'
#
loop_
_entity.id
_entity.type
_entity.pdbx_description
1 polymer ?
#
loop_
_entity_poly.entity_id
_entity_poly.type
_entity_poly.pdbx_seq_one_letter_code
_entity_poly.pdbx_strand_id
1 'polypeptide(L)'
;MKVRFATIEDSNDILSWRNDSESRKNFKDSSIISEASHKEWFEDKLGSNKARLVVSELNKEKIGVTRFEVEDGSILVSINLSPHSRGKGYGSKMLLLSEEILDFGSKEKEDYYRAEIYKDNIASIKIFEKAGYVLKSSKDNILLYTKLIK
;
A
#
# COMPACT_ATOMS: atom_id res chain seq x y z
N MET A 1 12.31 3.03 -12.25
CA MET A 1 11.75 2.55 -10.96
C MET A 1 11.82 1.04 -10.91
N LYS A 2 12.24 0.51 -9.80
CA LYS A 2 12.26 -0.93 -9.55
C LYS A 2 11.37 -1.25 -8.36
N VAL A 3 10.73 -2.42 -8.40
CA VAL A 3 9.92 -2.91 -7.28
C VAL A 3 10.40 -4.31 -6.90
N ARG A 4 10.31 -4.62 -5.61
CA ARG A 4 10.69 -5.91 -5.06
C ARG A 4 9.90 -6.19 -3.79
N PHE A 5 9.82 -7.45 -3.40
CA PHE A 5 9.21 -7.77 -2.11
C PHE A 5 10.08 -7.26 -0.97
N ALA A 6 9.42 -6.79 0.09
CA ALA A 6 10.11 -6.30 1.28
C ALA A 6 10.83 -7.42 2.02
N THR A 7 11.91 -7.08 2.68
CA THR A 7 12.67 -7.97 3.56
C THR A 7 12.72 -7.35 4.95
N ILE A 8 13.25 -8.10 5.92
CA ILE A 8 13.37 -7.59 7.29
C ILE A 8 14.21 -6.30 7.37
N GLU A 9 15.13 -6.12 6.42
CA GLU A 9 15.98 -4.92 6.36
C GLU A 9 15.20 -3.64 6.03
N ASP A 10 13.99 -3.77 5.51
CA ASP A 10 13.15 -2.61 5.17
C ASP A 10 12.31 -2.10 6.35
N SER A 11 12.34 -2.80 7.47
CA SER A 11 11.47 -2.54 8.62
C SER A 11 11.56 -1.10 9.14
N ASN A 12 12.78 -0.58 9.32
CA ASN A 12 12.99 0.76 9.88
C ASN A 12 12.44 1.86 8.98
N ASP A 13 12.66 1.75 7.67
CA ASP A 13 12.17 2.73 6.72
C ASP A 13 10.64 2.72 6.67
N ILE A 14 10.04 1.54 6.62
CA ILE A 14 8.58 1.39 6.57
C ILE A 14 7.96 1.97 7.84
N LEU A 15 8.54 1.71 9.01
CA LEU A 15 8.08 2.30 10.27
C LEU A 15 8.19 3.82 10.26
N SER A 16 9.32 4.34 9.79
CA SER A 16 9.55 5.79 9.69
C SER A 16 8.49 6.45 8.81
N TRP A 17 8.20 5.86 7.66
CA TRP A 17 7.18 6.38 6.75
C TRP A 17 5.77 6.30 7.36
N ARG A 18 5.47 5.23 8.08
CA ARG A 18 4.17 5.04 8.75
C ARG A 18 3.96 6.06 9.87
N ASN A 19 5.03 6.40 10.59
CA ASN A 19 4.96 7.33 11.73
C ASN A 19 5.10 8.81 11.31
N ASP A 20 5.38 9.08 10.05
CA ASP A 20 5.38 10.44 9.54
C ASP A 20 4.01 11.09 9.74
N SER A 21 3.96 12.37 10.15
CA SER A 21 2.72 13.05 10.49
C SER A 21 1.71 13.13 9.36
N GLU A 22 2.16 13.29 8.12
CA GLU A 22 1.26 13.32 6.96
C GLU A 22 0.68 11.93 6.66
N SER A 23 1.49 10.87 6.79
CA SER A 23 1.01 9.50 6.65
C SER A 23 -0.05 9.16 7.69
N ARG A 24 0.19 9.54 8.95
CA ARG A 24 -0.73 9.22 10.06
C ARG A 24 -2.14 9.77 9.87
N LYS A 25 -2.28 10.90 9.22
CA LYS A 25 -3.60 11.50 8.92
C LYS A 25 -4.49 10.60 8.07
N ASN A 26 -3.89 9.71 7.30
CA ASN A 26 -4.57 8.89 6.31
C ASN A 26 -4.79 7.45 6.74
N PHE A 27 -4.47 7.13 8.00
CA PHE A 27 -4.71 5.82 8.58
C PHE A 27 -5.86 5.89 9.59
N LYS A 28 -6.64 4.80 9.70
CA LYS A 28 -7.73 4.70 10.68
C LYS A 28 -7.20 4.89 12.09
N ASP A 29 -6.05 4.28 12.41
CA ASP A 29 -5.31 4.54 13.65
C ASP A 29 -4.22 5.54 13.33
N SER A 30 -4.41 6.78 13.74
CA SER A 30 -3.47 7.88 13.50
C SER A 30 -2.39 8.01 14.56
N SER A 31 -2.34 7.12 15.55
CA SER A 31 -1.33 7.14 16.59
C SER A 31 0.05 6.74 16.07
N ILE A 32 1.09 7.14 16.82
CA ILE A 32 2.46 6.72 16.55
C ILE A 32 2.60 5.26 16.95
N ILE A 33 3.17 4.45 16.05
CA ILE A 33 3.39 3.03 16.30
C ILE A 33 4.77 2.84 16.92
N SER A 34 4.84 2.09 18.03
CA SER A 34 6.11 1.75 18.68
C SER A 34 6.92 0.77 17.83
N GLU A 35 8.24 0.77 18.04
CA GLU A 35 9.12 -0.18 17.36
C GLU A 35 8.73 -1.64 17.63
N ALA A 36 8.36 -1.95 18.88
CA ALA A 36 7.97 -3.30 19.28
C ALA A 36 6.69 -3.75 18.55
N SER A 37 5.65 -2.90 18.53
CA SER A 37 4.41 -3.20 17.84
C SER A 37 4.61 -3.35 16.33
N HIS A 38 5.43 -2.49 15.74
CA HIS A 38 5.75 -2.55 14.32
C HIS A 38 6.50 -3.83 13.97
N LYS A 39 7.49 -4.20 14.78
CA LYS A 39 8.28 -5.41 14.54
C LYS A 39 7.39 -6.66 14.51
N GLU A 40 6.50 -6.79 15.47
CA GLU A 40 5.57 -7.90 15.54
C GLU A 40 4.65 -7.94 14.31
N TRP A 41 4.06 -6.80 13.95
CA TRP A 41 3.19 -6.66 12.77
C TRP A 41 3.96 -7.00 11.49
N PHE A 42 5.16 -6.45 11.35
CA PHE A 42 5.97 -6.61 10.13
C PHE A 42 6.40 -8.06 9.92
N GLU A 43 6.87 -8.72 10.98
CA GLU A 43 7.25 -10.12 10.93
C GLU A 43 6.06 -11.01 10.58
N ASP A 44 4.89 -10.72 11.17
CA ASP A 44 3.66 -11.44 10.86
C ASP A 44 3.31 -11.30 9.37
N LYS A 45 3.37 -10.10 8.83
CA LYS A 45 3.04 -9.85 7.41
C LYS A 45 4.04 -10.50 6.46
N LEU A 46 5.33 -10.46 6.79
CA LEU A 46 6.35 -11.12 5.96
C LEU A 46 6.16 -12.64 5.93
N GLY A 47 5.69 -13.23 7.01
CA GLY A 47 5.46 -14.66 7.10
C GLY A 47 4.09 -15.13 6.59
N SER A 48 3.18 -14.21 6.28
CA SER A 48 1.82 -14.54 5.86
C SER A 48 1.76 -14.88 4.38
N ASN A 49 0.98 -15.91 4.03
CA ASN A 49 0.70 -16.22 2.63
C ASN A 49 -0.45 -15.38 2.05
N LYS A 50 -1.08 -14.53 2.87
CA LYS A 50 -2.18 -13.64 2.48
C LYS A 50 -1.79 -12.17 2.42
N ALA A 51 -0.52 -11.86 2.66
CA ALA A 51 -0.03 -10.48 2.62
C ALA A 51 1.25 -10.41 1.79
N ARG A 52 1.41 -9.31 1.08
CA ARG A 52 2.65 -8.96 0.38
C ARG A 52 2.95 -7.49 0.60
N LEU A 53 4.20 -7.22 0.92
CA LEU A 53 4.72 -5.86 1.03
C LEU A 53 5.73 -5.67 -0.10
N VAL A 54 5.51 -4.67 -0.93
CA VAL A 54 6.36 -4.38 -2.09
C VAL A 54 7.04 -3.03 -1.89
N VAL A 55 8.36 -3.03 -1.90
CA VAL A 55 9.15 -1.80 -1.79
C VAL A 55 9.47 -1.30 -3.19
N SER A 56 9.29 -0.01 -3.41
CA SER A 56 9.65 0.67 -4.65
C SER A 56 10.93 1.46 -4.46
N GLU A 57 11.82 1.38 -5.44
CA GLU A 57 13.11 2.06 -5.44
C GLU A 57 13.28 2.89 -6.71
N LEU A 58 13.90 4.05 -6.57
CA LEU A 58 14.25 4.91 -7.67
C LEU A 58 15.68 5.40 -7.46
N ASN A 59 16.58 5.17 -8.43
CA ASN A 59 18.01 5.51 -8.32
C ASN A 59 18.63 4.96 -7.03
N LYS A 60 18.30 3.72 -6.68
CA LYS A 60 18.79 3.01 -5.49
C LYS A 60 18.24 3.53 -4.17
N GLU A 61 17.33 4.52 -4.19
CA GLU A 61 16.67 4.99 -2.97
C GLU A 61 15.29 4.36 -2.86
N LYS A 62 14.93 3.92 -1.65
CA LYS A 62 13.59 3.44 -1.36
C LYS A 62 12.64 4.64 -1.31
N ILE A 63 11.56 4.58 -2.08
CA ILE A 63 10.63 5.71 -2.20
C ILE A 63 9.25 5.42 -1.63
N GLY A 64 8.97 4.18 -1.28
CA GLY A 64 7.69 3.85 -0.70
C GLY A 64 7.42 2.36 -0.63
N VAL A 65 6.27 2.02 -0.08
CA VAL A 65 5.81 0.64 0.07
C VAL A 65 4.35 0.52 -0.36
N THR A 66 4.03 -0.57 -1.03
CA THR A 66 2.65 -0.94 -1.37
C THR A 66 2.33 -2.23 -0.63
N ARG A 67 1.19 -2.26 0.05
CA ARG A 67 0.73 -3.42 0.82
C ARG A 67 -0.49 -4.03 0.14
N PHE A 68 -0.46 -5.34 -0.01
CA PHE A 68 -1.55 -6.13 -0.56
C PHE A 68 -1.95 -7.19 0.45
N GLU A 69 -3.23 -7.26 0.78
CA GLU A 69 -3.75 -8.28 1.70
C GLU A 69 -5.01 -8.92 1.13
N VAL A 70 -5.02 -10.24 1.10
CA VAL A 70 -6.20 -11.01 0.66
C VAL A 70 -7.25 -10.98 1.77
N GLU A 71 -8.44 -10.51 1.44
CA GLU A 71 -9.61 -10.46 2.32
C GLU A 71 -10.88 -10.72 1.52
N ASP A 72 -11.66 -11.72 1.92
CA ASP A 72 -13.02 -11.95 1.38
C ASP A 72 -13.12 -11.93 -0.15
N GLY A 73 -12.18 -12.61 -0.84
CA GLY A 73 -12.20 -12.72 -2.30
C GLY A 73 -11.69 -11.50 -3.05
N SER A 74 -11.15 -10.53 -2.33
CA SER A 74 -10.52 -9.34 -2.92
C SER A 74 -9.15 -9.10 -2.31
N ILE A 75 -8.38 -8.21 -2.93
CA ILE A 75 -7.08 -7.80 -2.40
C ILE A 75 -7.18 -6.34 -1.96
N LEU A 76 -7.04 -6.12 -0.65
CA LEU A 76 -6.97 -4.77 -0.09
C LEU A 76 -5.59 -4.19 -0.37
N VAL A 77 -5.56 -2.99 -0.96
CA VAL A 77 -4.33 -2.32 -1.38
C VAL A 77 -4.17 -1.01 -0.62
N SER A 78 -2.98 -0.78 -0.09
CA SER A 78 -2.62 0.52 0.46
C SER A 78 -1.22 0.89 0.02
N ILE A 79 -0.95 2.19 -0.05
CA ILE A 79 0.32 2.73 -0.50
C ILE A 79 0.80 3.79 0.47
N ASN A 80 2.11 3.83 0.69
CA ASN A 80 2.72 4.87 1.50
C ASN A 80 4.05 5.28 0.87
N LEU A 81 4.18 6.56 0.53
CA LEU A 81 5.42 7.11 -0.04
C LEU A 81 6.27 7.69 1.08
N SER A 82 7.60 7.60 0.91
CA SER A 82 8.51 8.33 1.78
C SER A 82 8.23 9.84 1.67
N PRO A 83 8.45 10.62 2.73
CA PRO A 83 8.16 12.06 2.70
C PRO A 83 8.80 12.80 1.53
N HIS A 84 10.03 12.44 1.18
CA HIS A 84 10.78 13.09 0.10
C HIS A 84 10.28 12.71 -1.30
N SER A 85 9.45 11.68 -1.41
CA SER A 85 8.99 11.17 -2.70
C SER A 85 7.57 11.60 -3.04
N ARG A 86 6.92 12.31 -2.15
CA ARG A 86 5.54 12.80 -2.34
C ARG A 86 5.47 13.94 -3.35
N GLY A 87 4.34 14.04 -4.05
CA GLY A 87 4.09 15.12 -4.98
C GLY A 87 4.89 15.08 -6.27
N LYS A 88 5.51 13.95 -6.59
CA LYS A 88 6.35 13.78 -7.78
C LYS A 88 5.75 12.83 -8.83
N GLY A 89 4.55 12.33 -8.59
CA GLY A 89 3.87 11.45 -9.54
C GLY A 89 4.30 10.00 -9.51
N TYR A 90 4.99 9.55 -8.49
CA TYR A 90 5.51 8.17 -8.42
C TYR A 90 4.46 7.13 -8.02
N GLY A 91 3.43 7.54 -7.29
CA GLY A 91 2.50 6.59 -6.66
C GLY A 91 1.79 5.65 -7.61
N SER A 92 1.26 6.16 -8.71
CA SER A 92 0.55 5.33 -9.69
C SER A 92 1.47 4.30 -10.34
N LYS A 93 2.70 4.69 -10.63
CA LYS A 93 3.69 3.77 -11.20
C LYS A 93 4.10 2.70 -10.19
N MET A 94 4.25 3.08 -8.91
CA MET A 94 4.49 2.12 -7.83
C MET A 94 3.38 1.07 -7.79
N LEU A 95 2.13 1.48 -7.86
CA LEU A 95 1.00 0.56 -7.84
C LEU A 95 1.03 -0.39 -9.04
N LEU A 96 1.18 0.15 -10.25
CA LEU A 96 1.15 -0.66 -11.47
C LEU A 96 2.28 -1.69 -11.51
N LEU A 97 3.50 -1.28 -11.17
CA LEU A 97 4.64 -2.19 -11.14
C LEU A 97 4.51 -3.23 -10.03
N SER A 98 3.98 -2.84 -8.87
CA SER A 98 3.77 -3.77 -7.76
C SER A 98 2.72 -4.83 -8.11
N GLU A 99 1.65 -4.45 -8.79
CA GLU A 99 0.63 -5.39 -9.26
C GLU A 99 1.22 -6.44 -10.21
N GLU A 100 2.19 -6.05 -11.05
CA GLU A 100 2.82 -6.95 -12.01
C GLU A 100 3.61 -8.08 -11.35
N ILE A 101 4.26 -7.83 -10.21
CA ILE A 101 5.06 -8.86 -9.55
C ILE A 101 4.27 -9.66 -8.52
N LEU A 102 3.00 -9.31 -8.32
CA LEU A 102 2.20 -9.90 -7.26
C LEU A 102 1.81 -11.34 -7.59
N ASP A 103 2.13 -12.26 -6.68
CA ASP A 103 1.77 -13.67 -6.78
C ASP A 103 1.53 -14.20 -5.37
N PHE A 104 0.30 -14.60 -5.10
CA PHE A 104 -0.06 -15.20 -3.82
C PHE A 104 0.04 -16.73 -3.84
N GLY A 105 0.32 -17.32 -5.00
CA GLY A 105 0.45 -18.76 -5.14
C GLY A 105 -0.81 -19.54 -4.77
N SER A 106 -1.94 -18.86 -4.70
CA SER A 106 -3.23 -19.41 -4.28
C SER A 106 -3.95 -20.06 -5.42
N LYS A 107 -4.70 -21.14 -5.11
CA LYS A 107 -5.66 -21.74 -6.04
C LYS A 107 -6.96 -20.96 -6.10
N GLU A 108 -7.19 -20.10 -5.11
CA GLU A 108 -8.33 -19.20 -5.08
C GLU A 108 -7.98 -17.94 -5.83
N LYS A 109 -8.85 -17.53 -6.74
CA LYS A 109 -8.65 -16.29 -7.49
C LYS A 109 -9.42 -15.18 -6.83
N GLU A 110 -8.71 -14.13 -6.50
CA GLU A 110 -9.31 -12.87 -6.08
C GLU A 110 -9.82 -12.17 -7.34
N ASP A 111 -11.00 -11.55 -7.24
CA ASP A 111 -11.66 -10.95 -8.39
C ASP A 111 -11.20 -9.52 -8.67
N TYR A 112 -10.86 -8.78 -7.62
CA TYR A 112 -10.53 -7.36 -7.77
C TYR A 112 -9.63 -6.86 -6.65
N TYR A 113 -8.88 -5.78 -6.98
CA TYR A 113 -8.19 -4.96 -5.99
C TYR A 113 -9.17 -3.96 -5.41
N ARG A 114 -9.04 -3.66 -4.14
CA ARG A 114 -9.85 -2.66 -3.49
C ARG A 114 -9.00 -1.74 -2.61
N ALA A 115 -9.32 -0.45 -2.62
CA ALA A 115 -8.64 0.55 -1.81
C ALA A 115 -9.67 1.39 -1.08
N GLU A 116 -9.46 1.60 0.22
CA GLU A 116 -10.27 2.46 1.06
C GLU A 116 -9.50 3.76 1.29
N ILE A 117 -10.07 4.88 0.82
CA ILE A 117 -9.36 6.17 0.82
C ILE A 117 -10.24 7.22 1.48
N TYR A 118 -9.68 7.98 2.44
CA TYR A 118 -10.40 9.13 3.00
C TYR A 118 -10.67 10.17 1.93
N LYS A 119 -11.85 10.79 1.97
CA LYS A 119 -12.26 11.82 1.01
C LYS A 119 -11.27 12.97 0.90
N ASP A 120 -10.61 13.32 1.99
CA ASP A 120 -9.65 14.43 2.04
C ASP A 120 -8.26 14.05 1.53
N ASN A 121 -8.02 12.76 1.28
CA ASN A 121 -6.73 12.30 0.79
C ASN A 121 -6.69 12.41 -0.74
N ILE A 122 -6.62 13.64 -1.22
CA ILE A 122 -6.64 13.95 -2.65
C ILE A 122 -5.47 13.31 -3.39
N ALA A 123 -4.30 13.27 -2.77
CA ALA A 123 -3.10 12.67 -3.36
C ALA A 123 -3.32 11.18 -3.68
N SER A 124 -3.85 10.39 -2.72
CA SER A 124 -4.14 8.98 -2.93
C SER A 124 -5.25 8.76 -3.97
N ILE A 125 -6.29 9.60 -3.94
CA ILE A 125 -7.37 9.51 -4.93
C ILE A 125 -6.78 9.62 -6.34
N LYS A 126 -5.93 10.60 -6.59
CA LYS A 126 -5.28 10.78 -7.89
C LYS A 126 -4.38 9.60 -8.26
N ILE A 127 -3.63 9.08 -7.30
CA ILE A 127 -2.74 7.93 -7.51
C ILE A 127 -3.54 6.71 -7.97
N PHE A 128 -4.59 6.37 -7.23
CA PHE A 128 -5.40 5.19 -7.54
C PHE A 128 -6.19 5.36 -8.83
N GLU A 129 -6.78 6.52 -9.07
CA GLU A 129 -7.49 6.79 -10.33
C GLU A 129 -6.56 6.68 -11.53
N LYS A 130 -5.36 7.23 -11.43
CA LYS A 130 -4.38 7.14 -12.52
C LYS A 130 -3.91 5.69 -12.76
N ALA A 131 -3.92 4.87 -11.72
CA ALA A 131 -3.58 3.44 -11.84
C ALA A 131 -4.74 2.57 -12.34
N GLY A 132 -5.88 3.17 -12.66
CA GLY A 132 -7.03 2.47 -13.25
C GLY A 132 -8.09 2.04 -12.26
N TYR A 133 -8.00 2.47 -11.01
CA TYR A 133 -9.03 2.20 -10.00
C TYR A 133 -10.22 3.13 -10.21
N VAL A 134 -11.42 2.61 -9.98
CA VAL A 134 -12.68 3.32 -10.21
C VAL A 134 -13.45 3.41 -8.90
N LEU A 135 -14.07 4.56 -8.65
CA LEU A 135 -14.90 4.77 -7.47
C LEU A 135 -16.13 3.86 -7.52
N LYS A 136 -16.29 3.02 -6.51
CA LYS A 136 -17.39 2.07 -6.38
C LYS A 136 -18.48 2.59 -5.46
N SER A 137 -18.11 3.10 -4.30
CA SER A 137 -19.04 3.57 -3.29
C SER A 137 -18.38 4.55 -2.33
N SER A 138 -19.20 5.21 -1.53
CA SER A 138 -18.77 6.17 -0.52
C SER A 138 -19.61 5.95 0.73
N LYS A 139 -18.97 5.82 1.88
CA LYS A 139 -19.65 5.70 3.16
C LYS A 139 -18.88 6.48 4.22
N ASP A 140 -19.58 7.38 4.92
CA ASP A 140 -18.97 8.28 5.88
C ASP A 140 -17.89 9.11 5.18
N ASN A 141 -16.65 9.11 5.66
CA ASN A 141 -15.56 9.84 5.03
C ASN A 141 -14.65 8.94 4.19
N ILE A 142 -15.10 7.72 3.88
CA ILE A 142 -14.28 6.74 3.18
C ILE A 142 -14.84 6.46 1.80
N LEU A 143 -13.97 6.54 0.79
CA LEU A 143 -14.25 6.16 -0.59
C LEU A 143 -13.72 4.76 -0.84
N LEU A 144 -14.52 3.92 -1.49
CA LEU A 144 -14.10 2.61 -1.93
C LEU A 144 -13.80 2.64 -3.43
N TYR A 145 -12.57 2.35 -3.77
CA TYR A 145 -12.09 2.23 -5.15
C TYR A 145 -11.79 0.77 -5.46
N THR A 146 -12.09 0.34 -6.68
CA THR A 146 -11.83 -1.04 -7.10
C THR A 146 -11.21 -1.08 -8.49
N LYS A 147 -10.51 -2.17 -8.77
CA LYS A 147 -9.91 -2.46 -10.07
C LYS A 147 -9.95 -3.96 -10.28
N LEU A 148 -10.44 -4.40 -11.44
CA LEU A 148 -10.47 -5.83 -11.77
C LEU A 148 -9.05 -6.38 -11.91
N ILE A 149 -8.85 -7.59 -11.40
CA ILE A 149 -7.59 -8.32 -11.56
C ILE A 149 -7.66 -9.08 -12.90
N LYS A 150 -6.65 -8.88 -13.70
CA LYS A 150 -6.54 -9.55 -15.00
C LYS A 150 -5.93 -10.93 -14.90
#